data_9f6afcb3a220baf5a3794cac6a2235ff
#
_entry.id   9f6afcb3a220baf5a3794cac6a2235ff
#
_cell.length_a   1.000
_cell.length_b   1.000
_cell.length_c   1.000
_cell.angle_alpha   90.00
_cell.angle_beta   90.00
_cell.angle_gamma   90.00
#
_symmetry.space_group_name_H-M   'P 1'
#
loop_
_entity.id
_entity.type
_entity.pdbx_description
1 polymer ?
#
loop_
_entity_poly.entity_id
_entity_poly.type
_entity_poly.pdbx_seq_one_letter_code
_entity_poly.pdbx_strand_id
1 'polypeptide(L)'
;MNKVIDVIMSRRSVREYTQEQVDEELLTAVIEAGRCAPSGGNAQLTHFIVIQNPDVLSELIRISKIEFAKIIPDENTYASLRSTIEHAHMPDFHFNYMWWAPTLIVTAHKKGHTNAMADSVCAIENMTIAAESLGLGSCYINPPHWLDDSEGFREFMYTIGLGKDETVTASLALGYPAEKSPKQPPERKGNPVTYV
;
A
#
# COMPACT_ATOMS: atom_id res chain seq x y z
N MET A 1 24.50 12.65 -9.59
CA MET A 1 24.40 11.58 -8.57
C MET A 1 24.13 10.26 -9.32
N ASN A 2 24.19 9.11 -8.66
CA ASN A 2 23.81 7.83 -9.28
C ASN A 2 22.30 7.82 -9.55
N LYS A 3 21.87 7.33 -10.73
CA LYS A 3 20.46 7.31 -11.14
C LYS A 3 19.52 6.67 -10.11
N VAL A 4 19.96 5.63 -9.40
CA VAL A 4 19.16 4.96 -8.36
C VAL A 4 18.92 5.91 -7.17
N ILE A 5 19.96 6.62 -6.73
CA ILE A 5 19.82 7.60 -5.65
C ILE A 5 18.93 8.76 -6.07
N ASP A 6 19.02 9.21 -7.32
CA ASP A 6 18.16 10.28 -7.84
C ASP A 6 16.69 9.88 -7.83
N VAL A 7 16.36 8.63 -8.21
CA VAL A 7 15.00 8.06 -8.13
C VAL A 7 14.50 8.00 -6.67
N ILE A 8 15.33 7.46 -5.76
CA ILE A 8 14.97 7.38 -4.33
C ILE A 8 14.65 8.77 -3.77
N MET A 9 15.45 9.78 -4.12
CA MET A 9 15.26 11.15 -3.64
C MET A 9 14.08 11.87 -4.29
N SER A 10 13.77 11.57 -5.56
CA SER A 10 12.64 12.21 -6.28
C SER A 10 11.28 11.61 -5.94
N ARG A 11 11.24 10.34 -5.55
CA ARG A 11 9.99 9.61 -5.27
C ARG A 11 9.08 10.38 -4.30
N ARG A 12 7.79 10.35 -4.60
CA ARG A 12 6.70 10.94 -3.80
C ARG A 12 5.56 9.94 -3.59
N SER A 13 4.82 10.14 -2.51
CA SER A 13 3.50 9.53 -2.36
C SER A 13 2.51 10.27 -3.26
N VAL A 14 2.10 9.63 -4.34
CA VAL A 14 1.11 10.14 -5.29
C VAL A 14 -0.29 9.83 -4.78
N ARG A 15 -1.20 10.81 -4.84
CA ARG A 15 -2.58 10.72 -4.35
C ARG A 15 -3.61 11.24 -5.36
N GLU A 16 -3.20 11.38 -6.60
CA GLU A 16 -4.05 11.69 -7.74
C GLU A 16 -3.59 10.86 -8.93
N TYR A 17 -4.49 10.07 -9.48
CA TYR A 17 -4.19 9.13 -10.54
C TYR A 17 -5.12 9.35 -11.73
N THR A 18 -4.64 9.03 -12.94
CA THR A 18 -5.52 8.85 -14.08
C THR A 18 -6.33 7.56 -13.90
N GLN A 19 -7.40 7.39 -14.67
CA GLN A 19 -8.18 6.15 -14.68
C GLN A 19 -7.62 5.11 -15.67
N GLU A 20 -6.51 5.43 -16.30
CA GLU A 20 -5.79 4.52 -17.19
C GLU A 20 -5.17 3.39 -16.38
N GLN A 21 -5.38 2.16 -16.84
CA GLN A 21 -4.82 0.99 -16.20
C GLN A 21 -3.32 0.91 -16.47
N VAL A 22 -2.56 0.47 -15.47
CA VAL A 22 -1.12 0.26 -15.61
C VAL A 22 -0.85 -0.86 -16.61
N ASP A 23 0.03 -0.59 -17.58
CA ASP A 23 0.46 -1.58 -18.57
C ASP A 23 1.01 -2.83 -17.91
N GLU A 24 0.70 -4.01 -18.47
CA GLU A 24 1.09 -5.31 -17.92
C GLU A 24 2.62 -5.46 -17.76
N GLU A 25 3.39 -4.97 -18.73
CA GLU A 25 4.85 -4.96 -18.66
C GLU A 25 5.38 -4.14 -17.48
N LEU A 26 4.84 -2.93 -17.28
CA LEU A 26 5.24 -2.05 -16.19
C LEU A 26 4.82 -2.62 -14.84
N LEU A 27 3.59 -3.16 -14.75
CA LEU A 27 3.11 -3.81 -13.53
C LEU A 27 3.99 -5.01 -13.16
N THR A 28 4.30 -5.85 -14.15
CA THR A 28 5.19 -7.01 -13.94
C THR A 28 6.56 -6.56 -13.43
N ALA A 29 7.15 -5.52 -14.01
CA ALA A 29 8.44 -4.99 -13.57
C ALA A 29 8.40 -4.48 -12.11
N VAL A 30 7.31 -3.81 -11.72
CA VAL A 30 7.10 -3.35 -10.34
C VAL A 30 6.99 -4.54 -9.37
N ILE A 31 6.22 -5.57 -9.72
CA ILE A 31 6.06 -6.76 -8.88
C ILE A 31 7.38 -7.52 -8.74
N GLU A 32 8.12 -7.71 -9.85
CA GLU A 32 9.42 -8.37 -9.82
C GLU A 32 10.44 -7.61 -8.96
N ALA A 33 10.43 -6.28 -8.99
CA ALA A 33 11.23 -5.48 -8.07
C ALA A 33 10.89 -5.78 -6.60
N GLY A 34 9.60 -5.92 -6.27
CA GLY A 34 9.14 -6.33 -4.95
C GLY A 34 9.61 -7.74 -4.58
N ARG A 35 9.54 -8.69 -5.52
CA ARG A 35 10.02 -10.07 -5.31
C ARG A 35 11.53 -10.18 -5.09
N CYS A 36 12.28 -9.22 -5.61
CA CYS A 36 13.74 -9.12 -5.40
C CYS A 36 14.13 -8.50 -4.04
N ALA A 37 13.17 -8.08 -3.22
CA ALA A 37 13.47 -7.53 -1.89
C ALA A 37 14.12 -8.58 -0.98
N PRO A 38 15.00 -8.16 -0.05
CA PRO A 38 15.51 -9.07 0.96
C PRO A 38 14.38 -9.55 1.87
N SER A 39 14.49 -10.80 2.33
CA SER A 39 13.59 -11.38 3.32
C SER A 39 14.36 -12.11 4.40
N GLY A 40 13.80 -12.22 5.60
CA GLY A 40 14.43 -12.89 6.72
C GLY A 40 14.85 -14.32 6.36
N GLY A 41 16.15 -14.62 6.45
CA GLY A 41 16.70 -15.92 6.05
C GLY A 41 16.52 -16.25 4.56
N ASN A 42 16.25 -15.27 3.70
CA ASN A 42 15.90 -15.45 2.28
C ASN A 42 14.66 -16.35 2.10
N ALA A 43 13.68 -16.22 3.00
CA ALA A 43 12.51 -17.08 3.04
C ALA A 43 11.57 -16.91 1.83
N GLN A 44 11.51 -15.72 1.22
CA GLN A 44 10.73 -15.40 0.01
C GLN A 44 9.24 -15.79 0.14
N LEU A 45 8.63 -15.49 1.29
CA LEU A 45 7.28 -15.92 1.64
C LEU A 45 6.22 -14.81 1.50
N THR A 46 6.59 -13.62 1.06
CA THR A 46 5.63 -12.54 0.83
C THR A 46 4.71 -12.91 -0.32
N HIS A 47 3.41 -12.96 -0.05
CA HIS A 47 2.37 -13.14 -1.04
C HIS A 47 1.91 -11.78 -1.56
N PHE A 48 1.84 -11.61 -2.87
CA PHE A 48 1.38 -10.40 -3.53
C PHE A 48 0.00 -10.64 -4.14
N ILE A 49 -1.02 -9.92 -3.67
CA ILE A 49 -2.38 -9.93 -4.21
C ILE A 49 -2.54 -8.65 -5.02
N VAL A 50 -2.66 -8.78 -6.33
CA VAL A 50 -2.77 -7.65 -7.28
C VAL A 50 -4.22 -7.48 -7.69
N ILE A 51 -4.79 -6.32 -7.43
CA ILE A 51 -6.20 -6.02 -7.69
C ILE A 51 -6.27 -4.90 -8.71
N GLN A 52 -6.79 -5.20 -9.91
CA GLN A 52 -6.99 -4.26 -11.02
C GLN A 52 -8.45 -4.19 -11.48
N ASN A 53 -9.28 -5.15 -11.08
CA ASN A 53 -10.69 -5.14 -11.42
C ASN A 53 -11.41 -4.01 -10.68
N PRO A 54 -12.03 -3.05 -11.37
CA PRO A 54 -12.66 -1.87 -10.74
C PRO A 54 -13.83 -2.23 -9.83
N ASP A 55 -14.58 -3.30 -10.13
CA ASP A 55 -15.69 -3.74 -9.29
C ASP A 55 -15.15 -4.33 -7.96
N VAL A 56 -14.05 -5.08 -8.03
CA VAL A 56 -13.38 -5.64 -6.84
C VAL A 56 -12.79 -4.51 -5.98
N LEU A 57 -12.16 -3.51 -6.59
CA LEU A 57 -11.64 -2.33 -5.88
C LEU A 57 -12.76 -1.54 -5.22
N SER A 58 -13.88 -1.34 -5.92
CA SER A 58 -15.05 -0.63 -5.39
C SER A 58 -15.66 -1.37 -4.20
N GLU A 59 -15.78 -2.70 -4.30
CA GLU A 59 -16.32 -3.54 -3.23
C GLU A 59 -15.37 -3.57 -2.02
N LEU A 60 -14.05 -3.64 -2.24
CA LEU A 60 -13.06 -3.52 -1.17
C LEU A 60 -13.21 -2.22 -0.38
N ILE A 61 -13.37 -1.09 -1.08
CA ILE A 61 -13.57 0.22 -0.44
C ILE A 61 -14.90 0.25 0.32
N ARG A 62 -15.99 -0.31 -0.24
CA ARG A 62 -17.30 -0.38 0.42
C ARG A 62 -17.23 -1.18 1.72
N ILE A 63 -16.63 -2.36 1.67
CA ILE A 63 -16.46 -3.22 2.85
C ILE A 63 -15.56 -2.53 3.88
N SER A 64 -14.44 -1.96 3.43
CA SER A 64 -13.53 -1.22 4.32
C SER A 64 -14.24 -0.08 5.06
N LYS A 65 -15.09 0.70 4.37
CA LYS A 65 -15.89 1.77 5.00
C LYS A 65 -16.77 1.21 6.11
N ILE A 66 -17.47 0.10 5.85
CA ILE A 66 -18.35 -0.56 6.85
C ILE A 66 -17.53 -1.04 8.05
N GLU A 67 -16.39 -1.67 7.82
CA GLU A 67 -15.58 -2.23 8.89
C GLU A 67 -14.89 -1.14 9.72
N PHE A 68 -14.37 -0.07 9.10
CA PHE A 68 -13.85 1.09 9.83
C PHE A 68 -14.92 1.78 10.69
N ALA A 69 -16.15 1.85 10.22
CA ALA A 69 -17.25 2.43 10.98
C ALA A 69 -17.63 1.62 12.24
N LYS A 70 -17.20 0.38 12.37
CA LYS A 70 -17.37 -0.43 13.59
C LYS A 70 -16.30 -0.18 14.64
N ILE A 71 -15.16 0.44 14.26
CA ILE A 71 -14.03 0.67 15.15
C ILE A 71 -14.32 1.88 16.03
N ILE A 72 -14.20 1.69 17.35
CA ILE A 72 -14.29 2.78 18.33
C ILE A 72 -12.87 3.21 18.66
N PRO A 73 -12.44 4.41 18.24
CA PRO A 73 -11.09 4.89 18.53
C PRO A 73 -10.92 5.23 20.02
N ASP A 74 -9.78 4.88 20.58
CA ASP A 74 -9.35 5.23 21.94
C ASP A 74 -8.29 6.35 21.94
N GLU A 75 -7.79 6.74 23.11
CA GLU A 75 -6.79 7.79 23.26
C GLU A 75 -5.44 7.46 22.60
N ASN A 76 -5.10 6.18 22.44
CA ASN A 76 -3.87 5.68 21.83
C ASN A 76 -3.99 5.48 20.32
N THR A 77 -5.17 5.66 19.75
CA THR A 77 -5.40 5.48 18.31
C THR A 77 -4.62 6.53 17.52
N TYR A 78 -3.75 6.08 16.61
CA TYR A 78 -2.96 6.94 15.73
C TYR A 78 -3.83 7.95 14.97
N ALA A 79 -3.35 9.16 14.80
CA ALA A 79 -4.09 10.25 14.16
C ALA A 79 -4.59 9.88 12.75
N SER A 80 -3.79 9.16 11.95
CA SER A 80 -4.19 8.72 10.61
C SER A 80 -5.28 7.66 10.62
N LEU A 81 -5.24 6.71 11.56
CA LEU A 81 -6.30 5.70 11.73
C LEU A 81 -7.58 6.38 12.23
N ARG A 82 -7.48 7.26 13.24
CA ARG A 82 -8.61 8.06 13.74
C ARG A 82 -9.28 8.83 12.61
N SER A 83 -8.51 9.55 11.79
CA SER A 83 -9.04 10.28 10.63
C SER A 83 -9.73 9.35 9.63
N THR A 84 -9.19 8.16 9.38
CA THR A 84 -9.83 7.16 8.50
C THR A 84 -11.17 6.69 9.06
N ILE A 85 -11.26 6.43 10.36
CA ILE A 85 -12.49 6.04 11.06
C ILE A 85 -13.52 7.18 10.98
N GLU A 86 -13.11 8.42 11.25
CA GLU A 86 -13.98 9.60 11.15
C GLU A 86 -14.57 9.76 9.73
N HIS A 87 -13.72 9.64 8.69
CA HIS A 87 -14.17 9.68 7.31
C HIS A 87 -15.14 8.53 6.96
N ALA A 88 -14.96 7.35 7.53
CA ALA A 88 -15.87 6.22 7.33
C ALA A 88 -17.28 6.49 7.88
N HIS A 89 -17.41 7.31 8.93
CA HIS A 89 -18.70 7.71 9.51
C HIS A 89 -19.40 8.85 8.76
N MET A 90 -18.69 9.58 7.87
CA MET A 90 -19.28 10.70 7.14
C MET A 90 -20.16 10.19 6.00
N PRO A 91 -21.51 10.48 6.00
CA PRO A 91 -22.42 9.97 4.97
C PRO A 91 -22.06 10.46 3.56
N ASP A 92 -21.70 11.74 3.44
CA ASP A 92 -21.46 12.42 2.16
C ASP A 92 -19.96 12.40 1.74
N PHE A 93 -19.11 11.75 2.53
CA PHE A 93 -17.70 11.64 2.20
C PHE A 93 -17.45 10.49 1.21
N HIS A 94 -16.84 10.81 0.08
CA HIS A 94 -16.38 9.81 -0.89
C HIS A 94 -15.19 9.05 -0.32
N PHE A 95 -15.47 8.11 0.59
CA PHE A 95 -14.45 7.31 1.25
C PHE A 95 -13.66 6.49 0.24
N ASN A 96 -12.41 6.84 0.02
CA ASN A 96 -11.48 6.08 -0.79
C ASN A 96 -10.04 6.36 -0.36
N TYR A 97 -9.45 5.44 0.38
CA TYR A 97 -8.08 5.55 0.90
C TYR A 97 -7.00 5.25 -0.15
N MET A 98 -7.38 4.80 -1.36
CA MET A 98 -6.48 4.56 -2.48
C MET A 98 -6.43 5.75 -3.46
N TRP A 99 -7.20 6.81 -3.22
CA TRP A 99 -7.33 7.96 -4.14
C TRP A 99 -7.68 7.54 -5.57
N TRP A 100 -8.56 6.55 -5.71
CA TRP A 100 -9.00 5.97 -7.00
C TRP A 100 -7.86 5.46 -7.88
N ALA A 101 -6.74 5.02 -7.28
CA ALA A 101 -5.71 4.34 -8.04
C ALA A 101 -6.29 3.11 -8.76
N PRO A 102 -5.96 2.90 -10.04
CA PRO A 102 -6.50 1.78 -10.82
C PRO A 102 -5.94 0.42 -10.44
N THR A 103 -4.86 0.40 -9.66
CA THR A 103 -4.22 -0.82 -9.17
C THR A 103 -3.93 -0.73 -7.67
N LEU A 104 -4.28 -1.77 -6.94
CA LEU A 104 -3.88 -1.98 -5.56
C LEU A 104 -3.07 -3.27 -5.47
N ILE A 105 -1.89 -3.21 -4.87
CA ILE A 105 -1.09 -4.38 -4.52
C ILE A 105 -1.14 -4.54 -3.00
N VAL A 106 -1.67 -5.66 -2.53
CA VAL A 106 -1.70 -6.02 -1.12
C VAL A 106 -0.64 -7.07 -0.87
N THR A 107 0.17 -6.90 0.15
CA THR A 107 1.09 -7.93 0.61
C THR A 107 0.50 -8.68 1.79
N ALA A 108 0.64 -9.99 1.75
CA ALA A 108 0.23 -10.87 2.84
C ALA A 108 1.38 -11.82 3.21
N HIS A 109 1.29 -12.37 4.39
CA HIS A 109 2.32 -13.26 4.90
C HIS A 109 1.70 -14.29 5.84
N LYS A 110 2.36 -15.42 6.04
CA LYS A 110 1.90 -16.45 6.97
C LYS A 110 1.79 -15.86 8.38
N LYS A 111 0.67 -16.12 9.06
CA LYS A 111 0.43 -15.71 10.44
C LYS A 111 1.54 -16.22 11.36
N GLY A 112 1.98 -15.37 12.28
CA GLY A 112 3.04 -15.69 13.23
C GLY A 112 4.46 -15.70 12.69
N HIS A 113 4.67 -15.38 11.40
CA HIS A 113 6.01 -15.18 10.87
C HIS A 113 6.60 -13.87 11.40
N THR A 114 7.71 -13.95 12.12
CA THR A 114 8.29 -12.83 12.88
C THR A 114 8.74 -11.65 11.98
N ASN A 115 9.15 -11.93 10.74
CA ASN A 115 9.60 -10.92 9.79
C ASN A 115 8.52 -10.47 8.79
N ALA A 116 7.28 -10.95 8.93
CA ALA A 116 6.20 -10.69 7.97
C ALA A 116 6.08 -9.22 7.55
N MET A 117 6.03 -8.31 8.51
CA MET A 117 5.91 -6.88 8.25
C MET A 117 7.20 -6.32 7.62
N ALA A 118 8.37 -6.69 8.13
CA ALA A 118 9.65 -6.21 7.62
C ALA A 118 9.88 -6.65 6.16
N ASP A 119 9.67 -7.93 5.86
CA ASP A 119 9.82 -8.48 4.51
C ASP A 119 8.86 -7.79 3.53
N SER A 120 7.60 -7.61 3.95
CA SER A 120 6.57 -6.94 3.14
C SER A 120 6.89 -5.47 2.88
N VAL A 121 7.37 -4.74 3.89
CA VAL A 121 7.72 -3.32 3.74
C VAL A 121 8.97 -3.15 2.85
N CYS A 122 9.95 -4.03 2.94
CA CYS A 122 11.09 -4.06 2.01
C CYS A 122 10.61 -4.27 0.57
N ALA A 123 9.67 -5.18 0.35
CA ALA A 123 9.07 -5.42 -0.98
C ALA A 123 8.31 -4.19 -1.49
N ILE A 124 7.49 -3.57 -0.65
CA ILE A 124 6.77 -2.33 -0.99
C ILE A 124 7.75 -1.21 -1.36
N GLU A 125 8.83 -1.02 -0.61
CA GLU A 125 9.81 0.04 -0.92
C GLU A 125 10.50 -0.20 -2.27
N ASN A 126 10.92 -1.44 -2.58
CA ASN A 126 11.43 -1.76 -3.91
C ASN A 126 10.41 -1.45 -5.01
N MET A 127 9.13 -1.79 -4.80
CA MET A 127 8.07 -1.48 -5.76
C MET A 127 7.86 0.03 -5.92
N THR A 128 7.95 0.83 -4.85
CA THR A 128 7.80 2.29 -4.97
C THR A 128 8.94 2.93 -5.76
N ILE A 129 10.17 2.44 -5.56
CA ILE A 129 11.35 2.90 -6.31
C ILE A 129 11.24 2.51 -7.78
N ALA A 130 10.82 1.27 -8.06
CA ALA A 130 10.59 0.80 -9.42
C ALA A 130 9.49 1.64 -10.12
N ALA A 131 8.36 1.86 -9.45
CA ALA A 131 7.27 2.69 -9.97
C ALA A 131 7.74 4.10 -10.36
N GLU A 132 8.46 4.80 -9.47
CA GLU A 132 9.02 6.12 -9.77
C GLU A 132 9.97 6.08 -10.97
N SER A 133 10.82 5.05 -11.08
CA SER A 133 11.78 4.89 -12.18
C SER A 133 11.10 4.67 -13.54
N LEU A 134 9.89 4.11 -13.53
CA LEU A 134 9.06 3.81 -14.69
C LEU A 134 8.05 4.92 -15.01
N GLY A 135 8.05 6.03 -14.26
CA GLY A 135 7.11 7.14 -14.44
C GLY A 135 5.72 6.89 -13.86
N LEU A 136 5.55 5.84 -13.08
CA LEU A 136 4.32 5.54 -12.34
C LEU A 136 4.29 6.29 -11.01
N GLY A 137 3.08 6.62 -10.58
CA GLY A 137 2.81 7.11 -9.22
C GLY A 137 2.49 5.97 -8.27
N SER A 138 2.97 6.07 -7.05
CA SER A 138 2.65 5.09 -6.01
C SER A 138 2.45 5.74 -4.64
N CYS A 139 1.68 5.08 -3.78
CA CYS A 139 1.51 5.47 -2.39
C CYS A 139 1.38 4.23 -1.49
N TYR A 140 2.27 4.12 -0.51
CA TYR A 140 2.11 3.15 0.58
C TYR A 140 0.86 3.51 1.40
N ILE A 141 0.00 2.54 1.66
CA ILE A 141 -1.24 2.71 2.41
C ILE A 141 -1.42 1.62 3.46
N ASN A 142 -1.96 2.00 4.63
CA ASN A 142 -2.15 1.11 5.76
C ASN A 142 -3.57 0.52 5.92
N PRO A 143 -4.65 1.14 5.40
CA PRO A 143 -6.01 0.71 5.71
C PRO A 143 -6.29 -0.78 5.57
N PRO A 144 -5.82 -1.51 4.54
CA PRO A 144 -6.00 -2.97 4.48
C PRO A 144 -5.36 -3.72 5.64
N HIS A 145 -4.17 -3.30 6.09
CA HIS A 145 -3.51 -3.88 7.26
C HIS A 145 -4.27 -3.60 8.57
N TRP A 146 -4.81 -2.40 8.73
CA TRP A 146 -5.58 -2.05 9.93
C TRP A 146 -6.89 -2.81 10.07
N LEU A 147 -7.41 -3.37 8.98
CA LEU A 147 -8.64 -4.18 8.94
C LEU A 147 -8.35 -5.69 8.96
N ASP A 148 -7.09 -6.12 9.09
CA ASP A 148 -6.76 -7.54 8.98
C ASP A 148 -7.46 -8.42 10.03
N ASP A 149 -7.79 -7.88 11.21
CA ASP A 149 -8.55 -8.60 12.24
C ASP A 149 -10.08 -8.48 12.07
N SER A 150 -10.55 -7.74 11.07
CA SER A 150 -11.96 -7.51 10.82
C SER A 150 -12.59 -8.65 10.02
N GLU A 151 -13.65 -9.26 10.54
CA GLU A 151 -14.28 -10.44 9.93
C GLU A 151 -14.75 -10.19 8.50
N GLY A 152 -15.52 -9.13 8.27
CA GLY A 152 -16.06 -8.83 6.94
C GLY A 152 -14.98 -8.49 5.92
N PHE A 153 -13.90 -7.82 6.36
CA PHE A 153 -12.76 -7.55 5.49
C PHE A 153 -12.02 -8.85 5.14
N ARG A 154 -11.75 -9.72 6.11
CA ARG A 154 -11.08 -11.00 5.88
C ARG A 154 -11.88 -11.94 4.98
N GLU A 155 -13.19 -12.04 5.19
CA GLU A 155 -14.05 -12.85 4.33
C GLU A 155 -13.95 -12.40 2.87
N PHE A 156 -13.99 -11.08 2.63
CA PHE A 156 -13.79 -10.56 1.29
C PHE A 156 -12.39 -10.87 0.75
N MET A 157 -11.34 -10.65 1.51
CA MET A 157 -9.96 -10.92 1.09
C MET A 157 -9.73 -12.39 0.74
N TYR A 158 -10.43 -13.34 1.41
CA TYR A 158 -10.39 -14.75 1.04
C TYR A 158 -10.97 -15.01 -0.35
N THR A 159 -11.99 -14.27 -0.77
CA THR A 159 -12.56 -14.42 -2.12
C THR A 159 -11.63 -13.98 -3.23
N ILE A 160 -10.63 -13.16 -2.91
CA ILE A 160 -9.66 -12.61 -3.88
C ILE A 160 -8.24 -13.14 -3.68
N GLY A 161 -8.08 -14.22 -2.90
CA GLY A 161 -6.85 -14.99 -2.86
C GLY A 161 -6.05 -14.97 -1.56
N LEU A 162 -6.47 -14.23 -0.52
CA LEU A 162 -5.80 -14.30 0.79
C LEU A 162 -5.95 -15.71 1.37
N GLY A 163 -4.84 -16.31 1.80
CA GLY A 163 -4.85 -17.60 2.50
C GLY A 163 -5.46 -17.49 3.91
N LYS A 164 -6.13 -18.54 4.39
CA LYS A 164 -6.75 -18.56 5.73
C LYS A 164 -5.73 -18.43 6.86
N ASP A 165 -4.51 -18.90 6.61
CA ASP A 165 -3.35 -18.83 7.50
C ASP A 165 -2.46 -17.61 7.24
N GLU A 166 -2.91 -16.67 6.38
CA GLU A 166 -2.20 -15.43 6.09
C GLU A 166 -2.78 -14.23 6.84
N THR A 167 -1.97 -13.20 6.99
CA THR A 167 -2.28 -11.87 7.53
C THR A 167 -1.89 -10.81 6.50
N VAL A 168 -2.71 -9.79 6.33
CA VAL A 168 -2.39 -8.63 5.49
C VAL A 168 -1.37 -7.76 6.20
N THR A 169 -0.28 -7.45 5.53
CA THR A 169 0.87 -6.76 6.15
C THR A 169 1.02 -5.31 5.66
N ALA A 170 0.96 -5.09 4.36
CA ALA A 170 1.12 -3.76 3.76
C ALA A 170 0.35 -3.66 2.46
N SER A 171 0.24 -2.46 1.90
CA SER A 171 -0.35 -2.28 0.58
C SER A 171 0.18 -1.05 -0.15
N LEU A 172 0.07 -1.08 -1.48
CA LEU A 172 0.55 -0.07 -2.40
C LEU A 172 -0.54 0.28 -3.40
N ALA A 173 -0.97 1.55 -3.42
CA ALA A 173 -1.74 2.12 -4.51
C ALA A 173 -0.77 2.46 -5.66
N LEU A 174 -1.13 2.11 -6.90
CA LEU A 174 -0.29 2.25 -8.09
C LEU A 174 -1.13 2.72 -9.29
N GLY A 175 -0.57 3.61 -10.10
CA GLY A 175 -1.22 4.12 -11.31
C GLY A 175 -0.39 5.19 -12.00
N TYR A 176 -0.87 5.71 -13.12
CA TYR A 176 -0.27 6.89 -13.75
C TYR A 176 -0.67 8.14 -12.95
N PRO A 177 0.29 9.00 -12.54
CA PRO A 177 -0.03 10.21 -11.80
C PRO A 177 -0.82 11.19 -12.70
N ALA A 178 -1.91 11.79 -12.17
CA ALA A 178 -2.72 12.77 -12.89
C ALA A 178 -1.95 14.06 -13.16
N GLU A 179 -1.07 14.46 -12.22
CA GLU A 179 -0.17 15.59 -12.36
C GLU A 179 1.29 15.15 -12.17
N LYS A 180 2.23 15.92 -12.76
CA LYS A 180 3.66 15.68 -12.52
C LYS A 180 3.99 16.02 -11.08
N SER A 181 4.31 15.00 -10.30
CA SER A 181 4.84 15.18 -8.96
C SER A 181 6.10 16.05 -8.96
N PRO A 182 6.30 16.93 -7.96
CA PRO A 182 7.52 17.71 -7.85
C PRO A 182 8.75 16.80 -7.84
N LYS A 183 9.74 17.10 -8.68
CA LYS A 183 11.00 16.33 -8.73
C LYS A 183 12.01 16.74 -7.66
N GLN A 184 11.69 17.74 -6.86
CA GLN A 184 12.55 18.19 -5.77
C GLN A 184 12.39 17.26 -4.56
N PRO A 185 13.47 16.82 -3.90
CA PRO A 185 13.41 16.08 -2.67
C PRO A 185 12.65 16.87 -1.61
N PRO A 186 11.82 16.21 -0.77
CA PRO A 186 11.17 16.90 0.34
C PRO A 186 12.22 17.32 1.37
N GLU A 187 12.01 18.48 1.98
CA GLU A 187 12.78 18.85 3.16
C GLU A 187 12.62 17.77 4.25
N ARG A 188 13.74 17.30 4.80
CA ARG A 188 13.76 16.30 5.87
C ARG A 188 13.85 17.01 7.22
N LYS A 189 12.78 16.88 8.01
CA LYS A 189 12.69 17.43 9.38
C LYS A 189 12.60 16.25 10.35
N GLY A 190 13.69 15.83 10.89
CA GLY A 190 13.78 14.65 11.75
C GLY A 190 14.77 13.61 11.19
N ASN A 191 14.59 12.37 11.57
CA ASN A 191 15.49 11.25 11.26
C ASN A 191 16.94 11.55 11.69
N PRO A 192 17.21 11.69 13.01
CA PRO A 192 18.54 12.01 13.49
C PRO A 192 19.54 10.92 13.12
N VAL A 193 20.77 11.32 12.82
CA VAL A 193 21.90 10.41 12.55
C VAL A 193 22.98 10.65 13.59
N THR A 194 23.45 9.58 14.21
CA THR A 194 24.57 9.63 15.16
C THR A 194 25.78 8.92 14.55
N TYR A 195 26.90 9.61 14.53
CA TYR A 195 28.19 9.02 14.14
C TYR A 195 28.99 8.73 15.43
N VAL A 196 29.55 7.54 15.57
CA VAL A 196 30.36 7.08 16.71
C VAL A 196 31.73 6.63 16.25
#